data_b73b97231d98b7d80dad55b9fa634a8d
#
_entry.id   b73b97231d98b7d80dad55b9fa634a8d
#
_cell.length_a   1.000
_cell.length_b   1.000
_cell.length_c   1.000
_cell.angle_alpha   90.00
_cell.angle_beta   90.00
_cell.angle_gamma   90.00
#
_symmetry.space_group_name_H-M   'P 1'
#
loop_
_entity.id
_entity.type
_entity.pdbx_description
1 polymer ?
#
loop_
_entity_poly.entity_id
_entity_poly.type
_entity_poly.pdbx_seq_one_letter_code
_entity_poly.pdbx_strand_id
1 'polypeptide(L)'
;GMSAAMKNAIDVGSRPPVQNVWNNKPCAVISASPSTIGGMGANMQLRQSLVVLNAPCMPMECYLHSVHLAFNEQGELSSEPVQKLLAKFVFALQEWVNRFKE
;
A
#
# COMPACT_ATOMS: atom_id res chain seq x y z
N GLY A 1 -1.16 12.90 5.23
CA GLY A 1 -2.25 12.26 4.53
C GLY A 1 -1.82 11.60 3.23
N MET A 2 -2.79 11.18 2.47
CA MET A 2 -2.59 10.57 1.17
C MET A 2 -2.05 11.59 0.17
N SER A 3 -1.16 11.19 -0.73
CA SER A 3 -0.60 12.09 -1.74
C SER A 3 -1.68 12.60 -2.69
N ALA A 4 -1.49 13.80 -3.24
CA ALA A 4 -2.43 14.37 -4.20
C ALA A 4 -2.56 13.52 -5.46
N ALA A 5 -1.45 12.95 -5.95
CA ALA A 5 -1.47 12.09 -7.12
C ALA A 5 -2.30 10.83 -6.89
N MET A 6 -2.15 10.18 -5.73
CA MET A 6 -2.92 8.99 -5.39
C MET A 6 -4.40 9.32 -5.22
N LYS A 7 -4.71 10.42 -4.55
CA LYS A 7 -6.10 10.85 -4.37
C LYS A 7 -6.76 11.12 -5.72
N ASN A 8 -6.06 11.78 -6.64
CA ASN A 8 -6.57 12.04 -7.97
C ASN A 8 -6.83 10.76 -8.76
N ALA A 9 -5.92 9.78 -8.68
CA ALA A 9 -6.09 8.49 -9.33
C ALA A 9 -7.34 7.78 -8.82
N ILE A 10 -7.58 7.81 -7.51
CA ILE A 10 -8.78 7.22 -6.90
C ILE A 10 -10.03 7.91 -7.41
N ASP A 11 -10.04 9.24 -7.40
CA ASP A 11 -11.20 10.02 -7.82
C ASP A 11 -11.55 9.76 -9.29
N VAL A 12 -10.55 9.78 -10.17
CA VAL A 12 -10.76 9.54 -11.60
C VAL A 12 -11.20 8.10 -11.86
N GLY A 13 -10.54 7.13 -11.25
CA GLY A 13 -10.84 5.71 -11.44
C GLY A 13 -12.20 5.29 -10.89
N SER A 14 -12.78 6.05 -9.96
CA SER A 14 -14.07 5.73 -9.35
C SER A 14 -15.27 6.34 -10.08
N ARG A 15 -15.04 7.09 -11.13
CA ARG A 15 -16.11 7.84 -11.82
C ARG A 15 -16.25 7.41 -13.29
N PRO A 16 -17.48 7.31 -13.80
CA PRO A 16 -18.71 7.23 -13.01
C PRO A 16 -18.80 5.93 -12.21
N PRO A 17 -19.66 5.83 -11.17
CA PRO A 17 -19.67 4.64 -10.28
C PRO A 17 -19.80 3.30 -11.01
N VAL A 18 -20.52 3.23 -12.11
CA VAL A 18 -20.68 2.01 -12.89
C VAL A 18 -19.40 1.59 -13.62
N GLN A 19 -18.41 2.49 -13.68
CA GLN A 19 -17.13 2.24 -14.32
C GLN A 19 -15.98 2.30 -13.31
N ASN A 20 -16.29 2.12 -12.01
CA ASN A 20 -15.30 2.13 -10.94
C ASN A 20 -14.26 1.02 -11.19
N VAL A 21 -13.05 1.41 -11.58
CA VAL A 21 -11.97 0.47 -11.88
C VAL A 21 -11.41 -0.23 -10.65
N TRP A 22 -11.70 0.28 -9.44
CA TRP A 22 -11.23 -0.28 -8.18
C TRP A 22 -12.10 -1.42 -7.67
N ASN A 23 -13.31 -1.55 -8.20
CA ASN A 23 -14.29 -2.51 -7.72
C ASN A 23 -13.76 -3.96 -7.84
N ASN A 24 -13.77 -4.70 -6.73
CA ASN A 24 -13.33 -6.09 -6.63
C ASN A 24 -11.86 -6.33 -7.00
N LYS A 25 -11.03 -5.29 -7.04
CA LYS A 25 -9.60 -5.48 -7.27
C LYS A 25 -8.88 -5.73 -5.96
N PRO A 26 -8.28 -6.92 -5.77
CA PRO A 26 -7.48 -7.15 -4.56
C PRO A 26 -6.28 -6.21 -4.55
N CYS A 27 -6.04 -5.62 -3.39
CA CYS A 27 -4.97 -4.64 -3.24
C CYS A 27 -4.31 -4.76 -1.88
N ALA A 28 -3.21 -4.05 -1.71
CA ALA A 28 -2.52 -3.92 -0.45
C ALA A 28 -1.97 -2.51 -0.35
N VAL A 29 -1.76 -2.04 0.87
CA VAL A 29 -1.24 -0.70 1.11
C VAL A 29 0.04 -0.82 1.93
N ILE A 30 1.09 -0.19 1.43
CA ILE A 30 2.35 -0.03 2.14
C ILE A 30 2.68 1.46 2.16
N SER A 31 3.21 1.94 3.26
CA SER A 31 3.65 3.32 3.37
C SER A 31 5.07 3.39 3.88
N ALA A 32 5.78 4.43 3.49
CA ALA A 32 7.16 4.66 3.88
C ALA A 32 7.33 6.13 4.25
N SER A 33 8.15 6.40 5.27
CA SER A 33 8.37 7.76 5.75
C SER A 33 9.72 7.84 6.44
N PRO A 34 10.43 8.98 6.36
CA PRO A 34 11.61 9.20 7.18
C PRO A 34 11.29 9.35 8.67
N SER A 35 10.01 9.55 9.02
CA SER A 35 9.59 9.66 10.43
C SER A 35 9.49 8.28 11.09
N THR A 36 9.29 8.29 12.41
CA THR A 36 9.14 7.06 13.19
C THR A 36 7.74 6.43 13.07
N ILE A 37 6.79 7.14 12.48
CA ILE A 37 5.40 6.67 12.36
C ILE A 37 5.19 5.86 11.07
N GLY A 38 6.07 6.00 10.07
CA GLY A 38 6.01 5.21 8.84
C GLY A 38 4.84 5.54 7.93
N GLY A 39 4.31 6.77 8.03
CA GLY A 39 3.21 7.20 7.17
C GLY A 39 1.86 6.60 7.55
N MET A 40 1.65 6.32 8.83
CA MET A 40 0.42 5.65 9.31
C MET A 40 -0.85 6.38 8.88
N GLY A 41 -0.89 7.71 9.01
CA GLY A 41 -2.07 8.49 8.64
C GLY A 41 -2.47 8.34 7.18
N ALA A 42 -1.48 8.43 6.28
CA ALA A 42 -1.71 8.26 4.85
C ALA A 42 -2.14 6.83 4.52
N ASN A 43 -1.53 5.84 5.17
CA ASN A 43 -1.85 4.43 4.98
C ASN A 43 -3.32 4.18 5.35
N MET A 44 -3.73 4.61 6.53
CA MET A 44 -5.10 4.40 7.01
C MET A 44 -6.12 5.13 6.13
N GLN A 45 -5.81 6.36 5.70
CA GLN A 45 -6.70 7.13 4.84
C GLN A 45 -6.91 6.42 3.49
N LEU A 46 -5.83 5.90 2.91
CA LEU A 46 -5.93 5.17 1.65
C LEU A 46 -6.74 3.88 1.82
N ARG A 47 -6.54 3.14 2.92
CA ARG A 47 -7.32 1.94 3.22
C ARG A 47 -8.81 2.24 3.29
N GLN A 48 -9.19 3.32 3.96
CA GLN A 48 -10.58 3.72 4.07
C GLN A 48 -11.18 4.03 2.70
N SER A 49 -10.43 4.73 1.85
CA SER A 49 -10.88 5.04 0.48
C SER A 49 -11.11 3.76 -0.33
N LEU A 50 -10.20 2.79 -0.22
CA LEU A 50 -10.32 1.53 -0.95
C LEU A 50 -11.52 0.71 -0.49
N VAL A 51 -11.84 0.74 0.81
CA VAL A 51 -13.04 0.07 1.34
C VAL A 51 -14.29 0.66 0.71
N VAL A 52 -14.39 2.00 0.66
CA VAL A 52 -15.55 2.69 0.05
C VAL A 52 -15.69 2.31 -1.42
N LEU A 53 -14.59 2.11 -2.13
CA LEU A 53 -14.60 1.73 -3.55
C LEU A 53 -14.80 0.23 -3.78
N ASN A 54 -14.99 -0.54 -2.71
CA ASN A 54 -15.14 -2.00 -2.77
C ASN A 54 -13.90 -2.70 -3.34
N ALA A 55 -12.72 -2.17 -3.09
CA ALA A 55 -11.45 -2.81 -3.41
C ALA A 55 -11.00 -3.61 -2.20
N PRO A 56 -10.96 -4.95 -2.27
CA PRO A 56 -10.60 -5.77 -1.10
C PRO A 56 -9.13 -5.57 -0.74
N CYS A 57 -8.89 -4.88 0.37
CA CYS A 57 -7.56 -4.54 0.83
C CYS A 57 -7.03 -5.61 1.78
N MET A 58 -5.81 -6.07 1.52
CA MET A 58 -5.15 -7.05 2.38
C MET A 58 -5.05 -6.52 3.81
N PRO A 59 -5.48 -7.31 4.83
CA PRO A 59 -5.47 -6.83 6.21
C PRO A 59 -4.09 -6.59 6.80
N MET A 60 -3.05 -7.23 6.27
CA MET A 60 -1.69 -7.04 6.77
C MET A 60 -1.25 -5.59 6.59
N GLU A 61 -0.89 -4.96 7.71
CA GLU A 61 -0.41 -3.59 7.72
C GLU A 61 1.11 -3.57 7.56
N CYS A 62 1.63 -2.60 6.81
CA CYS A 62 3.06 -2.42 6.63
C CYS A 62 3.40 -0.94 6.62
N TYR A 63 4.17 -0.52 7.62
CA TYR A 63 4.63 0.86 7.79
C TYR A 63 6.15 0.87 7.85
N LEU A 64 6.79 1.41 6.83
CA LEU A 64 8.25 1.54 6.80
C LEU A 64 8.64 2.88 7.40
N HIS A 65 8.98 2.89 8.68
CA HIS A 65 9.46 4.10 9.37
C HIS A 65 10.96 4.27 9.16
N SER A 66 11.43 5.52 9.31
CA SER A 66 12.86 5.84 9.18
C SER A 66 13.48 5.24 7.93
N VAL A 67 12.75 5.28 6.82
CA VAL A 67 13.08 4.53 5.59
C VAL A 67 14.43 4.97 5.01
N HIS A 68 14.86 6.22 5.26
CA HIS A 68 16.15 6.70 4.78
C HIS A 68 17.34 5.91 5.37
N LEU A 69 17.14 5.26 6.53
CA LEU A 69 18.18 4.44 7.15
C LEU A 69 18.25 3.03 6.58
N ALA A 70 17.30 2.65 5.72
CA ALA A 70 17.27 1.34 5.12
C ALA A 70 18.20 1.21 3.91
N PHE A 71 18.73 2.33 3.41
CA PHE A 71 19.55 2.39 2.20
C PHE A 71 21.00 2.71 2.56
N ASN A 72 21.95 2.13 1.81
CA ASN A 72 23.36 2.43 1.95
C ASN A 72 23.76 3.65 1.10
N GLU A 73 25.06 3.99 1.11
CA GLU A 73 25.57 5.15 0.37
C GLU A 73 25.38 5.02 -1.16
N GLN A 74 25.28 3.80 -1.66
CA GLN A 74 25.07 3.54 -3.08
C GLN A 74 23.57 3.53 -3.46
N GLY A 75 22.68 3.84 -2.51
CA GLY A 75 21.25 3.84 -2.74
C GLY A 75 20.62 2.44 -2.78
N GLU A 76 21.34 1.43 -2.31
CA GLU A 76 20.85 0.06 -2.28
C GLU A 76 20.14 -0.23 -0.96
N LEU A 77 19.07 -1.03 -1.01
CA LEU A 77 18.35 -1.46 0.19
C LEU A 77 19.19 -2.48 0.96
N SER A 78 19.83 -2.01 2.03
CA SER A 78 20.80 -2.80 2.80
C SER A 78 20.31 -3.28 4.15
N SER A 79 19.15 -2.78 4.62
CA SER A 79 18.59 -3.21 5.90
C SER A 79 17.98 -4.60 5.79
N GLU A 80 18.56 -5.59 6.46
CA GLU A 80 18.01 -6.95 6.49
C GLU A 80 16.60 -7.02 7.06
N PRO A 81 16.28 -6.33 8.18
CA PRO A 81 14.91 -6.35 8.69
C PRO A 81 13.89 -5.82 7.68
N VAL A 82 14.23 -4.76 6.95
CA VAL A 82 13.34 -4.20 5.94
C VAL A 82 13.21 -5.16 4.76
N GLN A 83 14.31 -5.77 4.31
CA GLN A 83 14.27 -6.76 3.23
C GLN A 83 13.34 -7.93 3.59
N LYS A 84 13.43 -8.44 4.82
CA LYS A 84 12.61 -9.55 5.29
C LYS A 84 11.14 -9.13 5.38
N LEU A 85 10.87 -7.93 5.88
CA LEU A 85 9.50 -7.41 5.98
C LEU A 85 8.87 -7.28 4.60
N LEU A 86 9.61 -6.74 3.63
CA LEU A 86 9.11 -6.60 2.27
C LEU A 86 8.86 -7.95 1.60
N ALA A 87 9.75 -8.92 1.80
CA ALA A 87 9.56 -10.27 1.26
C ALA A 87 8.30 -10.92 1.84
N LYS A 88 8.08 -10.79 3.14
CA LYS A 88 6.89 -11.29 3.80
C LYS A 88 5.62 -10.61 3.27
N PHE A 89 5.68 -9.29 3.07
CA PHE A 89 4.56 -8.53 2.55
C PHE A 89 4.21 -8.95 1.12
N VAL A 90 5.20 -9.11 0.26
CA VAL A 90 4.98 -9.54 -1.13
C VAL A 90 4.39 -10.94 -1.19
N PHE A 91 4.88 -11.86 -0.34
CA PHE A 91 4.32 -13.21 -0.28
C PHE A 91 2.86 -13.17 0.15
N ALA A 92 2.54 -12.39 1.18
CA ALA A 92 1.16 -12.24 1.65
C ALA A 92 0.27 -11.64 0.56
N LEU A 93 0.78 -10.67 -0.21
CA LEU A 93 0.04 -10.07 -1.31
C LEU A 93 -0.25 -11.09 -2.40
N GLN A 94 0.70 -11.94 -2.75
CA GLN A 94 0.48 -12.99 -3.74
C GLN A 94 -0.64 -13.93 -3.29
N GLU A 95 -0.64 -14.34 -2.03
CA GLU A 95 -1.71 -15.18 -1.49
C GLU A 95 -3.05 -14.45 -1.49
N TRP A 96 -3.05 -13.17 -1.15
CA TRP A 96 -4.26 -12.36 -1.16
C TRP A 96 -4.86 -12.29 -2.56
N VAL A 97 -4.06 -11.96 -3.56
CA VAL A 97 -4.50 -11.89 -4.95
C VAL A 97 -5.02 -13.25 -5.42
N ASN A 98 -4.37 -14.34 -5.06
CA ASN A 98 -4.78 -15.67 -5.46
C ASN A 98 -6.16 -16.05 -4.94
N ARG A 99 -6.59 -15.51 -3.79
CA ARG A 99 -7.93 -15.75 -3.26
C ARG A 99 -9.04 -15.22 -4.15
N PHE A 100 -8.73 -14.24 -5.01
CA PHE A 100 -9.70 -13.59 -5.89
C PHE A 100 -9.62 -14.10 -7.34
N LYS A 101 -8.75 -15.05 -7.63
CA LYS A 101 -8.69 -15.69 -8.93
C LYS A 101 -9.76 -16.77 -9.04
N GLU A 102 -10.38 -16.83 -10.20
CA GLU A 102 -11.36 -17.85 -10.52
C GLU A 102 -10.71 -19.14 -11.01
#